data_5c8dda760d22c05d2c683309a5762c30
#
_entry.id   5c8dda760d22c05d2c683309a5762c30
#
_cell.length_a   1.000
_cell.length_b   1.000
_cell.length_c   1.000
_cell.angle_alpha   90.00
_cell.angle_beta   90.00
_cell.angle_gamma   90.00
#
_symmetry.space_group_name_H-M   'P 1'
#
loop_
_entity.id
_entity.type
_entity.pdbx_description
1 polymer ?
#
loop_
_entity_poly.entity_id
_entity_poly.type
_entity_poly.pdbx_seq_one_letter_code
_entity_poly.pdbx_strand_id
1 'polypeptide(L)'
;DFPGTIVYAALSGEEQGLFGGKILAAEAKDAGWRIEAMINNDMIGNISGINGVTDNTTARVFSEGTRVDETPEEARTRRFTGGEVDSPSRNLARYIDRMADLYVPNLDTMMIYRLDRFGRGGHHRPFNDAGYPAVRIMETNEHYDRQHQDLRTETGPDGEPRVYGDTIDGVDFDYAAKLTALNAVSLAGMAWAPPPPADVTIEGAVSPDTTLAWARQSTAQAPNLAGYKVYWRLTTAPQWTNSVYVGDVASHTLENVVIDNYFFGVASVAKDGTESPVVFPGAAGSFGGY
;
A
#
# COMPACT_ATOMS: atom_id res chain seq x y z
N ASP A 1 -22.89 -4.30 6.39
CA ASP A 1 -22.53 -3.59 5.15
C ASP A 1 -21.36 -2.66 5.46
N PHE A 2 -20.36 -2.61 4.58
CA PHE A 2 -19.25 -1.68 4.70
C PHE A 2 -19.67 -0.28 4.24
N PRO A 3 -19.22 0.81 4.88
CA PRO A 3 -19.38 2.17 4.36
C PRO A 3 -18.65 2.39 3.02
N GLY A 4 -17.48 1.79 2.86
CA GLY A 4 -16.71 1.80 1.62
C GLY A 4 -17.10 0.65 0.68
N THR A 5 -16.92 0.85 -0.63
CA THR A 5 -17.14 -0.18 -1.65
C THR A 5 -15.87 -0.99 -1.89
N ILE A 6 -15.99 -2.31 -1.87
CA ILE A 6 -14.90 -3.22 -2.27
C ILE A 6 -15.21 -3.74 -3.68
N VAL A 7 -14.25 -3.58 -4.60
CA VAL A 7 -14.35 -4.05 -5.98
C VAL A 7 -13.34 -5.19 -6.19
N TYR A 8 -13.82 -6.32 -6.65
CA TYR A 8 -12.98 -7.44 -7.10
C TYR A 8 -12.91 -7.42 -8.62
N ALA A 9 -11.69 -7.34 -9.15
CA ALA A 9 -11.46 -7.29 -10.60
C ALA A 9 -10.51 -8.41 -11.04
N ALA A 10 -10.95 -9.23 -11.99
CA ALA A 10 -10.10 -10.14 -12.73
C ALA A 10 -9.73 -9.47 -14.06
N LEU A 11 -8.48 -9.06 -14.19
CA LEU A 11 -8.00 -8.29 -15.32
C LEU A 11 -7.21 -9.16 -16.28
N SER A 12 -7.38 -8.95 -17.59
CA SER A 12 -6.67 -9.67 -18.64
C SER A 12 -5.63 -8.80 -19.33
N GLY A 13 -4.77 -9.45 -20.14
CA GLY A 13 -3.79 -8.75 -20.97
C GLY A 13 -2.68 -8.09 -20.17
N GLU A 14 -2.26 -8.71 -19.05
CA GLU A 14 -1.12 -8.22 -18.26
C GLU A 14 0.15 -8.31 -19.07
N GLU A 15 0.50 -9.48 -19.54
CA GLU A 15 1.71 -9.77 -20.31
C GLU A 15 1.78 -9.05 -21.67
N GLN A 16 0.63 -8.71 -22.24
CA GLN A 16 0.52 -7.97 -23.49
C GLN A 16 0.66 -6.45 -23.31
N GLY A 17 0.88 -5.97 -22.09
CA GLY A 17 1.12 -4.56 -21.78
C GLY A 17 0.10 -3.94 -20.83
N LEU A 18 -0.37 -4.69 -19.84
CA LEU A 18 -1.24 -4.23 -18.74
C LEU A 18 -2.62 -3.72 -19.22
N PHE A 19 -3.16 -4.28 -20.29
CA PHE A 19 -4.37 -3.74 -20.94
C PHE A 19 -5.56 -3.64 -20.00
N GLY A 20 -5.88 -4.69 -19.23
CA GLY A 20 -7.01 -4.68 -18.31
C GLY A 20 -6.87 -3.59 -17.23
N GLY A 21 -5.68 -3.44 -16.67
CA GLY A 21 -5.39 -2.38 -15.69
C GLY A 21 -5.49 -0.97 -16.28
N LYS A 22 -4.97 -0.77 -17.49
CA LYS A 22 -5.05 0.53 -18.19
C LYS A 22 -6.50 0.93 -18.48
N ILE A 23 -7.31 0.00 -18.95
CA ILE A 23 -8.72 0.26 -19.25
C ILE A 23 -9.48 0.61 -17.96
N LEU A 24 -9.35 -0.21 -16.93
CA LEU A 24 -10.07 0.00 -15.67
C LEU A 24 -9.63 1.29 -14.96
N ALA A 25 -8.32 1.59 -14.93
CA ALA A 25 -7.83 2.83 -14.32
C ALA A 25 -8.31 4.07 -15.08
N ALA A 26 -8.35 4.03 -16.42
CA ALA A 26 -8.88 5.11 -17.24
C ALA A 26 -10.39 5.31 -17.03
N GLU A 27 -11.17 4.22 -17.04
CA GLU A 27 -12.62 4.28 -16.79
C GLU A 27 -12.92 4.80 -15.37
N ALA A 28 -12.16 4.39 -14.38
CA ALA A 28 -12.30 4.87 -13.01
C ALA A 28 -12.04 6.39 -12.92
N LYS A 29 -11.00 6.87 -13.61
CA LYS A 29 -10.67 8.30 -13.67
C LYS A 29 -11.75 9.11 -14.41
N ASP A 30 -12.22 8.63 -15.55
CA ASP A 30 -13.27 9.29 -16.34
C ASP A 30 -14.61 9.32 -15.60
N ALA A 31 -14.92 8.28 -14.84
CA ALA A 31 -16.12 8.20 -14.01
C ALA A 31 -15.99 8.91 -12.65
N GLY A 32 -14.83 9.49 -12.34
CA GLY A 32 -14.58 10.19 -11.08
C GLY A 32 -14.59 9.29 -9.84
N TRP A 33 -14.17 8.03 -9.97
CA TRP A 33 -14.08 7.14 -8.82
C TRP A 33 -13.01 7.64 -7.85
N ARG A 34 -13.39 7.67 -6.57
CA ARG A 34 -12.42 7.89 -5.50
C ARG A 34 -11.89 6.54 -5.02
N ILE A 35 -10.75 6.13 -5.57
CA ILE A 35 -10.08 4.89 -5.19
C ILE A 35 -9.09 5.22 -4.06
N GLU A 36 -9.36 4.71 -2.87
CA GLU A 36 -8.50 4.88 -1.68
C GLU A 36 -7.35 3.87 -1.65
N ALA A 37 -7.52 2.72 -2.30
CA ALA A 37 -6.49 1.70 -2.45
C ALA A 37 -6.76 0.78 -3.63
N MET A 38 -5.70 0.40 -4.34
CA MET A 38 -5.69 -0.71 -5.28
C MET A 38 -4.63 -1.72 -4.84
N ILE A 39 -5.04 -2.97 -4.63
CA ILE A 39 -4.14 -4.06 -4.25
C ILE A 39 -4.09 -5.06 -5.42
N ASN A 40 -2.93 -5.16 -6.05
CA ASN A 40 -2.67 -6.12 -7.10
C ASN A 40 -2.02 -7.38 -6.52
N ASN A 41 -2.65 -8.53 -6.72
CA ASN A 41 -2.09 -9.83 -6.36
C ASN A 41 -1.58 -10.49 -7.63
N ASP A 42 -0.26 -10.67 -7.71
CA ASP A 42 0.36 -11.22 -8.89
C ASP A 42 1.60 -12.02 -8.51
N MET A 43 1.44 -13.33 -8.70
CA MET A 43 2.18 -14.46 -8.15
C MET A 43 2.12 -14.53 -6.63
N ILE A 44 1.13 -15.28 -6.12
CA ILE A 44 0.83 -15.38 -4.68
C ILE A 44 0.77 -16.81 -4.14
N GLY A 45 1.25 -17.79 -4.88
CA GLY A 45 1.08 -19.19 -4.51
C GLY A 45 2.36 -20.00 -4.33
N ASN A 46 3.49 -19.51 -4.83
CA ASN A 46 4.76 -20.25 -4.74
C ASN A 46 5.53 -19.88 -3.47
N ILE A 47 6.11 -20.86 -2.81
CA ILE A 47 6.94 -20.66 -1.61
C ILE A 47 8.41 -20.95 -1.85
N SER A 48 8.76 -21.66 -2.93
CA SER A 48 10.12 -22.14 -3.19
C SER A 48 10.78 -21.35 -4.33
N GLY A 49 11.88 -20.70 -4.04
CA GLY A 49 12.71 -20.04 -5.04
C GLY A 49 13.52 -21.02 -5.88
N ILE A 50 13.92 -20.60 -7.09
CA ILE A 50 14.83 -21.38 -7.95
C ILE A 50 16.18 -21.64 -7.29
N ASN A 51 16.55 -20.86 -6.28
CA ASN A 51 17.75 -21.02 -5.46
C ASN A 51 17.60 -22.02 -4.32
N GLY A 52 16.45 -22.69 -4.20
CA GLY A 52 16.14 -23.65 -3.15
C GLY A 52 15.72 -23.03 -1.82
N VAL A 53 15.63 -21.70 -1.73
CA VAL A 53 15.11 -21.04 -0.53
C VAL A 53 13.59 -21.19 -0.48
N THR A 54 13.07 -21.62 0.66
CA THR A 54 11.62 -21.77 0.89
C THR A 54 11.18 -20.79 1.98
N ASP A 55 10.11 -20.03 1.73
CA ASP A 55 9.50 -19.12 2.68
C ASP A 55 7.98 -19.08 2.45
N ASN A 56 7.22 -19.43 3.48
CA ASN A 56 5.77 -19.34 3.52
C ASN A 56 5.26 -18.42 4.63
N THR A 57 6.12 -17.55 5.15
CA THR A 57 5.85 -16.67 6.28
C THR A 57 5.98 -15.18 5.94
N THR A 58 6.47 -14.86 4.75
CA THR A 58 6.69 -13.48 4.33
C THR A 58 5.99 -13.18 2.99
N ALA A 59 5.40 -12.01 2.84
CA ALA A 59 4.87 -11.48 1.59
C ALA A 59 5.59 -10.18 1.23
N ARG A 60 5.95 -10.00 -0.05
CA ARG A 60 6.50 -8.73 -0.55
C ARG A 60 5.36 -7.76 -0.86
N VAL A 61 5.52 -6.50 -0.42
CA VAL A 61 4.59 -5.41 -0.74
C VAL A 61 5.37 -4.29 -1.44
N PHE A 62 5.19 -4.19 -2.76
CA PHE A 62 5.83 -3.16 -3.57
C PHE A 62 4.99 -1.88 -3.57
N SER A 63 5.65 -0.74 -3.43
CA SER A 63 5.00 0.57 -3.40
C SER A 63 5.86 1.64 -4.06
N GLU A 64 5.24 2.50 -4.87
CA GLU A 64 5.93 3.65 -5.46
C GLU A 64 6.19 4.75 -4.42
N GLY A 65 7.25 5.53 -4.62
CA GLY A 65 7.58 6.67 -3.76
C GLY A 65 7.24 8.02 -4.39
N THR A 66 7.12 8.08 -5.71
CA THR A 66 6.92 9.33 -6.44
C THR A 66 5.88 9.12 -7.53
N ARG A 67 4.84 9.92 -7.50
CA ARG A 67 3.78 9.88 -8.52
C ARG A 67 4.30 10.35 -9.87
N VAL A 68 3.84 9.72 -10.94
CA VAL A 68 4.23 10.08 -12.30
C VAL A 68 3.62 11.41 -12.76
N ASP A 69 2.47 11.77 -12.19
CA ASP A 69 1.72 13.00 -12.45
C ASP A 69 2.08 14.16 -11.50
N GLU A 70 3.15 14.00 -10.70
CA GLU A 70 3.63 15.01 -9.77
C GLU A 70 4.03 16.30 -10.50
N THR A 71 3.50 17.42 -10.03
CA THR A 71 3.87 18.73 -10.56
C THR A 71 5.28 19.15 -10.12
N PRO A 72 5.92 20.11 -10.84
CA PRO A 72 7.23 20.64 -10.41
C PRO A 72 7.22 21.28 -9.01
N GLU A 73 6.09 21.80 -8.56
CA GLU A 73 5.93 22.37 -7.22
C GLU A 73 5.87 21.27 -6.15
N GLU A 74 5.06 20.25 -6.39
CA GLU A 74 5.00 19.07 -5.53
C GLU A 74 6.36 18.37 -5.42
N ALA A 75 7.10 18.23 -6.53
CA ALA A 75 8.45 17.68 -6.54
C ALA A 75 9.43 18.49 -5.68
N ARG A 76 9.33 19.84 -5.72
CA ARG A 76 10.14 20.70 -4.85
C ARG A 76 9.79 20.49 -3.38
N THR A 77 8.50 20.49 -3.05
CA THR A 77 8.03 20.25 -1.67
C THR A 77 8.47 18.89 -1.16
N ARG A 78 8.25 17.83 -1.94
CA ARG A 78 8.67 16.46 -1.61
C ARG A 78 10.18 16.38 -1.33
N ARG A 79 11.02 17.06 -2.12
CA ARG A 79 12.47 17.10 -1.88
C ARG A 79 12.86 17.66 -0.52
N PHE A 80 12.09 18.63 0.01
CA PHE A 80 12.34 19.21 1.34
C PHE A 80 11.76 18.34 2.46
N THR A 81 10.62 17.72 2.23
CA THR A 81 9.89 17.00 3.27
C THR A 81 10.26 15.52 3.35
N GLY A 82 11.01 14.98 2.37
CA GLY A 82 11.31 13.55 2.28
C GLY A 82 10.10 12.69 1.92
N GLY A 83 9.08 13.30 1.28
CA GLY A 83 7.78 12.68 1.02
C GLY A 83 7.81 11.44 0.12
N GLU A 84 8.93 11.14 -0.55
CA GLU A 84 9.10 9.90 -1.34
C GLU A 84 9.06 8.63 -0.48
N VAL A 85 9.27 8.72 0.81
CA VAL A 85 9.12 7.59 1.74
C VAL A 85 7.73 7.53 2.37
N ASP A 86 6.86 8.48 2.06
CA ASP A 86 5.51 8.64 2.61
C ASP A 86 4.44 8.96 1.54
N SER A 87 4.68 8.54 0.30
CA SER A 87 3.63 8.59 -0.74
C SER A 87 2.38 7.81 -0.30
N PRO A 88 1.21 8.06 -0.91
CA PRO A 88 0.00 7.30 -0.63
C PRO A 88 0.20 5.78 -0.76
N SER A 89 0.90 5.32 -1.80
CA SER A 89 1.21 3.90 -1.99
C SER A 89 2.12 3.35 -0.90
N ARG A 90 3.09 4.13 -0.40
CA ARG A 90 3.95 3.73 0.72
C ARG A 90 3.17 3.63 2.04
N ASN A 91 2.29 4.58 2.29
CA ASN A 91 1.44 4.53 3.50
C ASN A 91 0.37 3.44 3.39
N LEU A 92 -0.09 3.10 2.19
CA LEU A 92 -0.90 1.91 1.95
C LEU A 92 -0.10 0.63 2.26
N ALA A 93 1.16 0.54 1.86
CA ALA A 93 2.02 -0.61 2.21
C ALA A 93 2.20 -0.73 3.74
N ARG A 94 2.43 0.39 4.45
CA ARG A 94 2.49 0.39 5.93
C ARG A 94 1.18 -0.02 6.58
N TYR A 95 0.06 0.37 5.98
CA TYR A 95 -1.25 -0.05 6.46
C TYR A 95 -1.41 -1.58 6.34
N ILE A 96 -1.04 -2.15 5.20
CA ILE A 96 -1.08 -3.60 4.96
C ILE A 96 -0.15 -4.35 5.92
N ASP A 97 1.06 -3.84 6.13
CA ASP A 97 2.03 -4.37 7.10
C ASP A 97 1.43 -4.42 8.52
N ARG A 98 0.84 -3.32 8.96
CA ARG A 98 0.13 -3.28 10.25
C ARG A 98 -1.06 -4.26 10.31
N MET A 99 -1.79 -4.46 9.21
CA MET A 99 -2.89 -5.44 9.18
C MET A 99 -2.36 -6.88 9.28
N ALA A 100 -1.19 -7.18 8.70
CA ALA A 100 -0.53 -8.47 8.90
C ALA A 100 -0.21 -8.69 10.38
N ASP A 101 0.47 -7.76 11.02
CA ASP A 101 0.85 -7.83 12.45
C ASP A 101 -0.35 -8.05 13.38
N LEU A 102 -1.48 -7.39 13.09
CA LEU A 102 -2.67 -7.46 13.95
C LEU A 102 -3.52 -8.71 13.74
N TYR A 103 -3.62 -9.21 12.51
CA TYR A 103 -4.65 -10.18 12.16
C TYR A 103 -4.16 -11.43 11.45
N VAL A 104 -2.91 -11.48 10.97
CA VAL A 104 -2.35 -12.64 10.26
C VAL A 104 -1.04 -13.07 10.92
N PRO A 105 -1.08 -13.65 12.14
CA PRO A 105 0.08 -13.81 13.02
C PRO A 105 1.19 -14.71 12.45
N ASN A 106 0.92 -15.45 11.38
CA ASN A 106 1.88 -16.35 10.73
C ASN A 106 2.35 -15.80 9.37
N LEU A 107 2.16 -14.51 9.12
CA LEU A 107 2.60 -13.83 7.90
C LEU A 107 3.14 -12.46 8.26
N ASP A 108 4.38 -12.21 7.92
CA ASP A 108 5.03 -10.90 7.96
C ASP A 108 5.02 -10.26 6.57
N THR A 109 5.28 -8.98 6.46
CA THR A 109 5.43 -8.31 5.18
C THR A 109 6.83 -7.73 5.01
N MET A 110 7.35 -7.86 3.81
CA MET A 110 8.55 -7.17 3.37
C MET A 110 8.12 -5.95 2.55
N MET A 111 8.08 -4.78 3.16
CA MET A 111 7.83 -3.53 2.44
C MET A 111 8.98 -3.20 1.50
N ILE A 112 8.73 -3.23 0.19
CA ILE A 112 9.73 -2.95 -0.83
C ILE A 112 9.46 -1.56 -1.41
N TYR A 113 10.42 -0.65 -1.18
CA TYR A 113 10.35 0.74 -1.60
C TYR A 113 10.74 0.92 -3.07
N ARG A 114 9.98 0.25 -3.94
CA ARG A 114 10.02 0.32 -5.41
C ARG A 114 8.63 0.13 -5.97
N LEU A 115 8.37 0.71 -7.12
CA LEU A 115 7.12 0.53 -7.86
C LEU A 115 6.85 -0.97 -8.14
N ASP A 116 7.87 -1.73 -8.57
CA ASP A 116 7.82 -3.17 -8.83
C ASP A 116 9.23 -3.77 -8.81
N ARG A 117 9.35 -5.05 -9.17
CA ARG A 117 10.61 -5.73 -9.48
C ARG A 117 11.36 -4.99 -10.58
N PHE A 118 12.66 -5.21 -10.67
CA PHE A 118 13.53 -4.57 -11.66
C PHE A 118 13.07 -4.87 -13.09
N GLY A 119 12.69 -3.83 -13.85
CA GLY A 119 12.27 -3.96 -15.25
C GLY A 119 10.94 -4.69 -15.47
N ARG A 120 10.16 -4.91 -14.40
CA ARG A 120 8.89 -5.62 -14.43
C ARG A 120 7.73 -4.74 -14.00
N GLY A 121 6.51 -5.25 -14.05
CA GLY A 121 5.31 -4.54 -13.67
C GLY A 121 4.16 -5.46 -13.29
N GLY A 122 3.01 -4.88 -13.15
CA GLY A 122 1.73 -5.53 -12.87
C GLY A 122 0.60 -4.52 -12.99
N HIS A 123 -0.64 -4.96 -12.82
CA HIS A 123 -1.82 -4.12 -13.01
C HIS A 123 -1.97 -2.96 -12.01
N HIS A 124 -1.16 -2.89 -10.93
CA HIS A 124 -1.12 -1.73 -10.04
C HIS A 124 -0.53 -0.49 -10.72
N ARG A 125 0.42 -0.65 -11.66
CA ARG A 125 1.09 0.46 -12.35
C ARG A 125 0.13 1.41 -13.07
N PRO A 126 -0.82 0.97 -13.89
CA PRO A 126 -1.80 1.87 -14.50
C PRO A 126 -2.59 2.71 -13.49
N PHE A 127 -2.84 2.19 -12.29
CA PHE A 127 -3.49 2.95 -11.22
C PHE A 127 -2.55 3.99 -10.61
N ASN A 128 -1.27 3.63 -10.38
CA ASN A 128 -0.26 4.61 -9.99
C ASN A 128 -0.10 5.71 -11.07
N ASP A 129 -0.05 5.33 -12.35
CA ASP A 129 0.04 6.27 -13.49
C ASP A 129 -1.20 7.21 -13.56
N ALA A 130 -2.35 6.74 -13.08
CA ALA A 130 -3.58 7.54 -12.97
C ALA A 130 -3.65 8.39 -11.68
N GLY A 131 -2.67 8.28 -10.77
CA GLY A 131 -2.59 9.02 -9.52
C GLY A 131 -3.23 8.32 -8.32
N TYR A 132 -3.69 7.07 -8.45
CA TYR A 132 -4.29 6.32 -7.35
C TYR A 132 -3.23 5.62 -6.47
N PRO A 133 -3.47 5.50 -5.16
CA PRO A 133 -2.66 4.65 -4.29
C PRO A 133 -2.78 3.18 -4.72
N ALA A 134 -1.68 2.58 -5.14
CA ALA A 134 -1.68 1.20 -5.57
C ALA A 134 -0.39 0.47 -5.16
N VAL A 135 -0.53 -0.79 -4.78
CA VAL A 135 0.56 -1.67 -4.37
C VAL A 135 0.43 -3.03 -5.04
N ARG A 136 1.55 -3.75 -5.11
CA ARG A 136 1.57 -5.15 -5.50
C ARG A 136 1.93 -6.01 -4.29
N ILE A 137 1.09 -7.01 -3.99
CA ILE A 137 1.40 -8.10 -3.08
C ILE A 137 1.91 -9.29 -3.90
N MET A 138 3.00 -9.89 -3.44
CA MET A 138 3.68 -10.94 -4.15
C MET A 138 4.36 -11.92 -3.20
N GLU A 139 4.52 -13.15 -3.64
CA GLU A 139 5.35 -14.15 -2.97
C GLU A 139 6.80 -13.68 -2.78
N THR A 140 7.49 -14.20 -1.77
CA THR A 140 8.86 -13.76 -1.42
C THR A 140 9.90 -14.32 -2.37
N ASN A 141 9.80 -15.59 -2.74
CA ASN A 141 10.77 -16.27 -3.59
C ASN A 141 10.16 -16.62 -4.93
N GLU A 142 10.85 -16.31 -6.02
CA GLU A 142 10.41 -16.57 -7.37
C GLU A 142 11.08 -17.84 -7.95
N HIS A 143 10.30 -18.64 -8.66
CA HIS A 143 10.80 -19.81 -9.36
C HIS A 143 10.72 -19.62 -10.87
N TYR A 144 11.81 -19.18 -11.50
CA TYR A 144 11.83 -18.77 -12.91
C TYR A 144 11.54 -19.88 -13.91
N ASP A 145 11.68 -21.16 -13.54
CA ASP A 145 11.27 -22.27 -14.38
C ASP A 145 9.74 -22.45 -14.44
N ARG A 146 9.00 -21.79 -13.53
CA ARG A 146 7.53 -21.80 -13.49
C ARG A 146 6.90 -20.58 -14.12
N GLN A 147 7.66 -19.50 -14.34
CA GLN A 147 7.18 -18.23 -14.87
C GLN A 147 7.48 -18.12 -16.36
N HIS A 148 6.52 -17.69 -17.19
CA HIS A 148 6.68 -17.43 -18.63
C HIS A 148 7.25 -18.63 -19.41
N GLN A 149 6.89 -19.85 -19.01
CA GLN A 149 7.39 -21.09 -19.59
C GLN A 149 6.24 -21.95 -20.09
N ASP A 150 6.44 -22.56 -21.26
CA ASP A 150 5.57 -23.64 -21.70
C ASP A 150 5.75 -24.89 -20.83
N LEU A 151 4.67 -25.63 -20.64
CA LEU A 151 4.71 -26.88 -19.89
C LEU A 151 5.58 -27.92 -20.64
N ARG A 152 6.72 -28.28 -20.07
CA ARG A 152 7.65 -29.25 -20.61
C ARG A 152 8.57 -29.82 -19.55
N THR A 153 9.19 -30.97 -19.87
CA THR A 153 10.27 -31.55 -19.07
C THR A 153 11.52 -31.68 -19.93
N GLU A 154 12.64 -31.22 -19.44
CA GLU A 154 13.95 -31.29 -20.07
C GLU A 154 14.92 -32.02 -19.14
N THR A 155 15.98 -32.62 -19.70
CA THR A 155 17.07 -33.17 -18.90
C THR A 155 18.04 -32.04 -18.55
N GLY A 156 18.20 -31.79 -17.25
CA GLY A 156 19.13 -30.77 -16.75
C GLY A 156 20.61 -31.12 -17.02
N PRO A 157 21.53 -30.18 -16.81
CA PRO A 157 22.97 -30.41 -16.97
C PRO A 157 23.53 -31.49 -16.04
N ASP A 158 22.83 -31.75 -14.92
CA ASP A 158 23.12 -32.77 -13.91
C ASP A 158 22.52 -34.16 -14.26
N GLY A 159 21.79 -34.26 -15.37
CA GLY A 159 21.11 -35.47 -15.82
C GLY A 159 19.72 -35.66 -15.19
N GLU A 160 19.28 -34.79 -14.29
CA GLU A 160 17.99 -34.91 -13.63
C GLU A 160 16.88 -34.20 -14.44
N PRO A 161 15.61 -34.67 -14.33
CA PRO A 161 14.49 -34.06 -15.01
C PRO A 161 14.17 -32.69 -14.42
N ARG A 162 14.08 -31.67 -15.29
CA ARG A 162 13.70 -30.31 -14.96
C ARG A 162 12.34 -30.01 -15.56
N VAL A 163 11.37 -29.70 -14.70
CA VAL A 163 9.98 -29.40 -15.08
C VAL A 163 9.82 -27.89 -15.20
N TYR A 164 9.26 -27.47 -16.33
CA TYR A 164 8.98 -26.06 -16.63
C TYR A 164 7.48 -25.82 -16.71
N GLY A 165 7.08 -24.58 -16.43
CA GLY A 165 5.71 -24.11 -16.56
C GLY A 165 4.96 -24.05 -15.23
N ASP A 166 3.87 -23.30 -15.25
CA ASP A 166 3.02 -23.07 -14.08
C ASP A 166 2.00 -24.22 -13.95
N THR A 167 2.14 -25.00 -12.88
CA THR A 167 1.27 -26.11 -12.56
C THR A 167 0.74 -25.99 -11.15
N ILE A 168 -0.40 -26.63 -10.90
CA ILE A 168 -1.04 -26.64 -9.57
C ILE A 168 -0.14 -27.19 -8.46
N ASP A 169 0.79 -28.09 -8.81
CA ASP A 169 1.75 -28.67 -7.85
C ASP A 169 2.77 -27.63 -7.34
N GLY A 170 2.89 -26.51 -8.05
CA GLY A 170 3.70 -25.36 -7.63
C GLY A 170 3.04 -24.45 -6.60
N VAL A 171 1.76 -24.66 -6.31
CA VAL A 171 0.97 -23.80 -5.43
C VAL A 171 0.90 -24.38 -4.02
N ASP A 172 1.39 -23.60 -3.05
CA ASP A 172 1.13 -23.82 -1.63
C ASP A 172 -0.17 -23.12 -1.23
N PHE A 173 -1.23 -23.89 -1.04
CA PHE A 173 -2.55 -23.35 -0.72
C PHE A 173 -2.64 -22.73 0.67
N ASP A 174 -1.84 -23.18 1.64
CA ASP A 174 -1.80 -22.61 2.98
C ASP A 174 -1.17 -21.22 2.94
N TYR A 175 -0.12 -21.05 2.13
CA TYR A 175 0.48 -19.74 1.90
C TYR A 175 -0.47 -18.80 1.12
N ALA A 176 -1.10 -19.29 0.05
CA ALA A 176 -2.10 -18.52 -0.69
C ALA A 176 -3.28 -18.08 0.20
N ALA A 177 -3.69 -18.94 1.14
CA ALA A 177 -4.72 -18.59 2.13
C ALA A 177 -4.26 -17.47 3.09
N LYS A 178 -2.99 -17.44 3.52
CA LYS A 178 -2.45 -16.34 4.34
C LYS A 178 -2.46 -15.02 3.58
N LEU A 179 -2.04 -15.02 2.30
CA LEU A 179 -2.07 -13.79 1.47
C LEU A 179 -3.52 -13.34 1.21
N THR A 180 -4.43 -14.29 1.06
CA THR A 180 -5.87 -14.00 0.95
C THR A 180 -6.40 -13.37 2.24
N ALA A 181 -6.01 -13.88 3.40
CA ALA A 181 -6.37 -13.29 4.69
C ALA A 181 -5.82 -11.87 4.84
N LEU A 182 -4.56 -11.63 4.45
CA LEU A 182 -3.96 -10.30 4.44
C LEU A 182 -4.76 -9.30 3.59
N ASN A 183 -5.14 -9.72 2.37
CA ASN A 183 -6.00 -8.91 1.50
C ASN A 183 -7.37 -8.64 2.16
N ALA A 184 -8.00 -9.67 2.71
CA ALA A 184 -9.32 -9.57 3.32
C ALA A 184 -9.34 -8.59 4.51
N VAL A 185 -8.36 -8.70 5.42
CA VAL A 185 -8.31 -7.79 6.58
C VAL A 185 -7.94 -6.36 6.18
N SER A 186 -7.07 -6.18 5.19
CA SER A 186 -6.68 -4.86 4.69
C SER A 186 -7.86 -4.16 3.99
N LEU A 187 -8.55 -4.85 3.09
CA LEU A 187 -9.71 -4.31 2.38
C LEU A 187 -10.88 -4.05 3.32
N ALA A 188 -11.18 -4.99 4.23
CA ALA A 188 -12.25 -4.82 5.22
C ALA A 188 -11.97 -3.65 6.15
N GLY A 189 -10.74 -3.52 6.66
CA GLY A 189 -10.34 -2.41 7.51
C GLY A 189 -10.52 -1.06 6.82
N MET A 190 -10.00 -0.90 5.60
CA MET A 190 -10.17 0.35 4.83
C MET A 190 -11.63 0.63 4.49
N ALA A 191 -12.40 -0.38 4.06
CA ALA A 191 -13.81 -0.19 3.73
C ALA A 191 -14.70 0.11 4.94
N TRP A 192 -14.25 -0.23 6.14
CA TRP A 192 -14.94 0.05 7.41
C TRP A 192 -14.54 1.38 8.02
N ALA A 193 -13.29 1.81 7.80
CA ALA A 193 -12.76 3.06 8.32
C ALA A 193 -13.48 4.28 7.74
N PRO A 194 -13.49 5.42 8.45
CA PRO A 194 -13.80 6.69 7.82
C PRO A 194 -12.78 6.99 6.70
N PRO A 195 -13.14 7.78 5.67
CA PRO A 195 -12.17 8.20 4.67
C PRO A 195 -10.91 8.80 5.30
N PRO A 196 -9.72 8.61 4.70
CA PRO A 196 -8.51 9.28 5.15
C PRO A 196 -8.69 10.81 5.21
N PRO A 197 -8.04 11.52 6.16
CA PRO A 197 -8.16 12.97 6.25
C PRO A 197 -7.62 13.66 4.99
N ALA A 198 -8.26 14.76 4.59
CA ALA A 198 -7.84 15.59 3.46
C ALA A 198 -7.08 16.83 3.94
N ASP A 199 -6.32 17.45 3.02
CA ASP A 199 -5.61 18.72 3.22
C ASP A 199 -4.72 18.75 4.46
N VAL A 200 -4.02 17.65 4.72
CA VAL A 200 -3.11 17.56 5.86
C VAL A 200 -1.91 18.48 5.63
N THR A 201 -1.70 19.39 6.57
CA THR A 201 -0.59 20.35 6.57
C THR A 201 0.24 20.23 7.83
N ILE A 202 1.46 20.76 7.82
CA ILE A 202 2.39 20.73 8.94
C ILE A 202 3.13 22.04 9.09
N GLU A 203 3.32 22.47 10.33
CA GLU A 203 4.06 23.69 10.72
C GLU A 203 4.98 23.38 11.91
N GLY A 204 6.10 24.11 12.04
CA GLY A 204 7.02 23.93 13.16
C GLY A 204 8.50 24.16 12.82
N ALA A 205 8.83 24.68 11.63
CA ALA A 205 10.19 24.79 11.12
C ALA A 205 11.19 25.57 12.04
N VAL A 206 10.71 26.43 12.93
CA VAL A 206 11.53 27.19 13.89
C VAL A 206 10.93 27.15 15.31
N SER A 207 10.31 26.04 15.63
CA SER A 207 9.65 25.78 16.91
C SER A 207 10.15 24.46 17.52
N PRO A 208 10.17 24.32 18.84
CA PRO A 208 10.35 23.00 19.47
C PRO A 208 9.13 22.09 19.28
N ASP A 209 7.99 22.64 18.82
CA ASP A 209 6.72 21.97 18.69
C ASP A 209 6.36 21.80 17.22
N THR A 210 5.62 20.74 16.92
CA THR A 210 5.10 20.47 15.57
C THR A 210 3.58 20.51 15.59
N THR A 211 2.97 21.30 14.70
CA THR A 211 1.52 21.39 14.55
C THR A 211 1.08 20.77 13.23
N LEU A 212 0.11 19.86 13.29
CA LEU A 212 -0.58 19.33 12.12
C LEU A 212 -2.00 19.90 12.06
N ALA A 213 -2.48 20.17 10.84
CA ALA A 213 -3.87 20.55 10.60
C ALA A 213 -4.42 19.80 9.40
N TRP A 214 -5.73 19.62 9.35
CA TRP A 214 -6.43 18.87 8.29
C TRP A 214 -7.86 19.37 8.10
N ALA A 215 -8.45 19.06 6.94
CA ALA A 215 -9.87 19.32 6.71
C ALA A 215 -10.73 18.39 7.57
N ARG A 216 -11.59 18.98 8.40
CA ARG A 216 -12.51 18.24 9.25
C ARG A 216 -13.61 17.61 8.40
N GLN A 217 -13.82 16.32 8.56
CA GLN A 217 -14.86 15.61 7.85
C GLN A 217 -16.25 15.86 8.47
N SER A 218 -17.24 16.05 7.61
CA SER A 218 -18.64 16.17 8.06
C SER A 218 -19.23 14.80 8.39
N THR A 219 -20.29 14.77 9.20
CA THR A 219 -21.04 13.54 9.49
C THR A 219 -21.61 12.87 8.23
N ALA A 220 -21.90 13.65 7.18
CA ALA A 220 -22.36 13.10 5.91
C ALA A 220 -21.26 12.35 5.16
N GLN A 221 -20.01 12.83 5.26
CA GLN A 221 -18.84 12.20 4.63
C GLN A 221 -18.33 11.00 5.43
N ALA A 222 -18.41 11.06 6.76
CA ALA A 222 -17.88 10.05 7.66
C ALA A 222 -18.83 9.82 8.87
N PRO A 223 -19.94 9.10 8.66
CA PRO A 223 -20.97 8.92 9.71
C PRO A 223 -20.48 8.09 10.92
N ASN A 224 -19.46 7.29 10.72
CA ASN A 224 -18.80 6.48 11.75
C ASN A 224 -17.57 7.12 12.39
N LEU A 225 -17.18 8.34 11.99
CA LEU A 225 -16.01 9.03 12.55
C LEU A 225 -16.16 9.24 14.06
N ALA A 226 -15.11 8.88 14.81
CA ALA A 226 -14.93 9.22 16.22
C ALA A 226 -13.94 10.38 16.40
N GLY A 227 -12.97 10.50 15.52
CA GLY A 227 -11.95 11.52 15.59
C GLY A 227 -10.73 11.17 14.73
N TYR A 228 -9.59 11.71 15.14
CA TYR A 228 -8.34 11.56 14.41
C TYR A 228 -7.24 11.08 15.33
N LYS A 229 -6.20 10.50 14.71
CA LYS A 229 -4.99 10.04 15.37
C LYS A 229 -3.79 10.60 14.64
N VAL A 230 -2.93 11.31 15.37
CA VAL A 230 -1.68 11.85 14.87
C VAL A 230 -0.58 10.82 15.07
N TYR A 231 0.20 10.59 14.04
CA TYR A 231 1.30 9.66 14.00
C TYR A 231 2.62 10.37 13.77
N TRP A 232 3.70 9.84 14.37
CA TRP A 232 5.06 10.27 14.03
C TRP A 232 6.05 9.13 14.21
N ARG A 233 7.15 9.20 13.47
CA ARG A 233 8.24 8.23 13.49
C ARG A 233 9.57 8.91 13.17
N LEU A 234 10.69 8.37 13.66
CA LEU A 234 12.01 8.82 13.19
C LEU A 234 12.08 8.69 11.66
N THR A 235 12.79 9.59 11.00
CA THR A 235 12.94 9.60 9.54
C THR A 235 13.57 8.32 8.99
N THR A 236 14.24 7.53 9.83
CA THR A 236 14.85 6.23 9.50
C THR A 236 13.98 5.02 9.86
N ALA A 237 12.87 5.22 10.58
CA ALA A 237 11.98 4.11 10.95
C ALA A 237 11.07 3.72 9.77
N PRO A 238 10.90 2.44 9.44
CA PRO A 238 10.06 2.00 8.33
C PRO A 238 8.58 2.12 8.63
N GLN A 239 8.15 1.96 9.88
CA GLN A 239 6.76 1.94 10.32
C GLN A 239 6.47 3.06 11.32
N TRP A 240 5.19 3.45 11.46
CA TRP A 240 4.71 4.41 12.44
C TRP A 240 4.88 3.88 13.86
N THR A 241 5.73 4.52 14.66
CA THR A 241 6.13 4.03 15.99
C THR A 241 5.47 4.78 17.15
N ASN A 242 5.01 6.00 16.89
CA ASN A 242 4.37 6.82 17.90
C ASN A 242 3.01 7.30 17.40
N SER A 243 2.06 7.45 18.29
CA SER A 243 0.75 8.01 17.95
C SER A 243 0.01 8.55 19.16
N VAL A 244 -0.92 9.48 18.92
CA VAL A 244 -1.85 10.01 19.92
C VAL A 244 -3.24 10.21 19.31
N TYR A 245 -4.28 9.72 19.98
CA TYR A 245 -5.67 10.02 19.62
C TYR A 245 -6.03 11.42 20.11
N VAL A 246 -6.54 12.25 19.21
CA VAL A 246 -6.76 13.67 19.48
C VAL A 246 -8.24 14.09 19.45
N GLY A 247 -9.15 13.14 19.24
CA GLY A 247 -10.57 13.40 19.12
C GLY A 247 -10.98 14.03 17.79
N ASP A 248 -12.22 14.54 17.72
CA ASP A 248 -12.76 15.17 16.51
C ASP A 248 -12.36 16.65 16.44
N VAL A 249 -11.11 16.89 16.09
CA VAL A 249 -10.49 18.23 15.97
C VAL A 249 -9.94 18.43 14.54
N ALA A 250 -9.64 19.66 14.17
CA ALA A 250 -9.07 20.00 12.86
C ALA A 250 -7.55 20.25 12.91
N SER A 251 -6.95 20.24 14.10
CA SER A 251 -5.51 20.44 14.29
C SER A 251 -5.06 19.90 15.64
N HIS A 252 -3.76 19.62 15.74
CA HIS A 252 -3.12 19.22 16.99
C HIS A 252 -1.65 19.63 17.00
N THR A 253 -1.17 20.12 18.15
CA THR A 253 0.23 20.44 18.38
C THR A 253 0.87 19.39 19.26
N LEU A 254 1.96 18.82 18.77
CA LEU A 254 2.84 17.92 19.52
C LEU A 254 3.91 18.76 20.20
N GLU A 255 3.79 18.96 21.51
CA GLU A 255 4.75 19.74 22.29
C GLU A 255 6.09 19.02 22.42
N ASN A 256 7.20 19.73 22.25
CA ASN A 256 8.58 19.23 22.32
C ASN A 256 8.90 18.10 21.31
N VAL A 257 8.19 18.03 20.20
CA VAL A 257 8.47 17.12 19.09
C VAL A 257 8.94 17.94 17.90
N VAL A 258 10.25 17.97 17.68
CA VAL A 258 10.90 18.80 16.64
C VAL A 258 10.65 18.23 15.25
N ILE A 259 10.14 19.06 14.34
CA ILE A 259 9.74 18.67 12.99
C ILE A 259 10.87 18.01 12.18
N ASP A 260 12.10 18.44 12.34
CA ASP A 260 13.25 17.98 11.55
C ASP A 260 13.63 16.52 11.81
N ASN A 261 13.25 15.96 12.96
CA ASN A 261 13.69 14.63 13.39
C ASN A 261 12.72 13.52 12.99
N TYR A 262 11.49 13.88 12.59
CA TYR A 262 10.41 12.91 12.41
C TYR A 262 9.66 13.12 11.11
N PHE A 263 9.06 12.04 10.62
CA PHE A 263 7.93 12.11 9.70
C PHE A 263 6.62 12.04 10.48
N PHE A 264 5.60 12.72 9.97
CA PHE A 264 4.31 12.87 10.62
C PHE A 264 3.19 12.46 9.68
N GLY A 265 2.03 12.15 10.27
CA GLY A 265 0.83 11.90 9.49
C GLY A 265 -0.42 11.84 10.36
N VAL A 266 -1.56 11.80 9.72
CA VAL A 266 -2.86 11.79 10.39
C VAL A 266 -3.72 10.67 9.80
N ALA A 267 -4.43 9.94 10.65
CA ALA A 267 -5.43 8.97 10.25
C ALA A 267 -6.79 9.33 10.86
N SER A 268 -7.86 9.02 10.15
CA SER A 268 -9.23 9.04 10.67
C SER A 268 -9.48 7.80 11.51
N VAL A 269 -10.25 7.92 12.57
CA VAL A 269 -10.59 6.82 13.50
C VAL A 269 -12.09 6.67 13.60
N ALA A 270 -12.59 5.47 13.38
CA ALA A 270 -14.00 5.12 13.55
C ALA A 270 -14.37 4.93 15.02
N LYS A 271 -15.69 4.91 15.31
CA LYS A 271 -16.25 4.69 16.65
C LYS A 271 -15.88 3.32 17.25
N ASP A 272 -15.58 2.34 16.43
CA ASP A 272 -15.12 1.00 16.84
C ASP A 272 -13.59 0.88 16.93
N GLY A 273 -12.86 1.96 16.64
CA GLY A 273 -11.41 2.01 16.68
C GLY A 273 -10.72 1.66 15.35
N THR A 274 -11.47 1.33 14.30
CA THR A 274 -10.89 1.10 12.98
C THR A 274 -10.30 2.39 12.41
N GLU A 275 -9.12 2.31 11.83
CA GLU A 275 -8.36 3.47 11.35
C GLU A 275 -8.20 3.44 9.82
N SER A 276 -8.20 4.62 9.21
CA SER A 276 -7.79 4.77 7.81
C SER A 276 -6.27 4.60 7.65
N PRO A 277 -5.76 4.43 6.43
CA PRO A 277 -4.35 4.69 6.15
C PRO A 277 -3.92 6.08 6.65
N VAL A 278 -2.64 6.20 7.04
CA VAL A 278 -2.07 7.46 7.51
C VAL A 278 -1.77 8.36 6.32
N VAL A 279 -2.19 9.61 6.37
CA VAL A 279 -1.92 10.64 5.37
C VAL A 279 -0.72 11.47 5.80
N PHE A 280 0.31 11.51 4.97
CA PHE A 280 1.48 12.37 5.14
C PHE A 280 1.12 13.82 4.75
N PRO A 281 1.64 14.85 5.44
CA PRO A 281 1.36 16.25 5.12
C PRO A 281 1.84 16.66 3.72
N GLY A 282 1.00 17.33 2.97
CA GLY A 282 1.29 17.87 1.64
C GLY A 282 0.73 17.01 0.51
N ALA A 283 0.85 17.52 -0.72
CA ALA A 283 0.21 16.95 -1.91
C ALA A 283 0.62 15.49 -2.18
N ALA A 284 1.90 15.15 -1.94
CA ALA A 284 2.40 13.80 -2.15
C ALA A 284 1.81 12.75 -1.18
N GLY A 285 1.18 13.18 -0.09
CA GLY A 285 0.61 12.30 0.93
C GLY A 285 -0.90 12.08 0.84
N SER A 286 -1.58 12.72 -0.10
CA SER A 286 -3.04 12.64 -0.19
C SER A 286 -3.54 11.28 -0.69
N PHE A 287 -4.64 10.80 -0.09
CA PHE A 287 -5.37 9.61 -0.53
C PHE A 287 -6.67 10.03 -1.23
N GLY A 288 -6.96 9.40 -2.36
CA GLY A 288 -8.25 9.47 -3.04
C GLY A 288 -8.81 10.86 -3.30
N GLY A 289 -8.69 11.34 -4.47
CA GLY A 289 -9.37 12.52 -4.95
C GLY A 289 -8.41 13.57 -5.49
N TYR A 290 -8.19 13.49 -6.72
CA TYR A 290 -7.69 14.57 -7.56
C TYR A 290 -8.79 15.04 -8.46
#